data_fec8f258a6afd30ebac452f6b9cdacc0
#
_entry.id   fec8f258a6afd30ebac452f6b9cdacc0
#
_cell.length_a   1.000
_cell.length_b   1.000
_cell.length_c   1.000
_cell.angle_alpha   90.00
_cell.angle_beta   90.00
_cell.angle_gamma   90.00
#
_symmetry.space_group_name_H-M   'P 1'
#
loop_
_entity.id
_entity.type
_entity.pdbx_description
1 polymer ?
#
loop_
_entity_poly.entity_id
_entity_poly.type
_entity_poly.pdbx_seq_one_letter_code
_entity_poly.pdbx_strand_id
1 'polypeptide(L)'
;MAKWSVVEWGHSVYFNIIWLQERKEDEGMTISERADKAVQLKMFGGYNCSQAVTAALADQTGLSEEKLKSVAAGFCAGMGNLEATCGALIGAVMVAGLKTEGKGTLQMARRIQEAFRERCGAIKCRDLKTMTDGKPLCPCEECVRNAVLIYGEIMNLE
;
A
#
# COMPACT_ATOMS: atom_id res chain seq x y z
N MET A 1 5.39 -46.32 13.65
CA MET A 1 5.87 -45.87 12.30
C MET A 1 4.79 -45.01 11.68
N ALA A 2 4.92 -43.70 11.77
CA ALA A 2 3.97 -42.76 11.19
C ALA A 2 4.34 -42.50 9.72
N LYS A 3 3.43 -42.84 8.81
CA LYS A 3 3.56 -42.51 7.39
C LYS A 3 3.33 -41.00 7.21
N TRP A 4 4.35 -40.26 6.92
CA TRP A 4 4.27 -38.88 6.46
C TRP A 4 3.78 -38.92 5.01
N SER A 5 2.60 -38.35 4.74
CA SER A 5 2.03 -38.29 3.40
C SER A 5 2.73 -37.19 2.59
N VAL A 6 3.11 -37.55 1.37
CA VAL A 6 3.83 -36.72 0.38
C VAL A 6 3.02 -35.47 -0.09
N VAL A 7 1.79 -35.29 0.39
CA VAL A 7 0.86 -34.26 -0.08
C VAL A 7 1.17 -32.86 0.49
N GLU A 8 1.84 -32.75 1.64
CA GLU A 8 2.09 -31.44 2.27
C GLU A 8 3.25 -30.64 1.63
N TRP A 9 4.14 -31.30 0.88
CA TRP A 9 5.28 -30.63 0.25
C TRP A 9 4.95 -29.88 -1.04
N GLY A 10 3.89 -30.28 -1.75
CA GLY A 10 3.50 -29.68 -3.03
C GLY A 10 3.01 -28.22 -2.90
N HIS A 11 2.24 -27.92 -1.87
CA HIS A 11 1.67 -26.57 -1.68
C HIS A 11 2.73 -25.53 -1.28
N SER A 12 3.72 -25.91 -0.48
CA SER A 12 4.78 -24.99 -0.05
C SER A 12 5.73 -24.59 -1.18
N VAL A 13 6.06 -25.51 -2.08
CA VAL A 13 6.97 -25.24 -3.21
C VAL A 13 6.29 -24.39 -4.28
N TYR A 14 5.02 -24.68 -4.63
CA TYR A 14 4.25 -23.86 -5.58
C TYR A 14 4.00 -22.45 -5.06
N PHE A 15 3.69 -22.31 -3.77
CA PHE A 15 3.49 -21.01 -3.15
C PHE A 15 4.78 -20.16 -3.17
N ASN A 16 5.92 -20.75 -2.88
CA ASN A 16 7.21 -20.08 -2.97
C ASN A 16 7.59 -19.67 -4.40
N ILE A 17 7.26 -20.47 -5.40
CA ILE A 17 7.57 -20.16 -6.81
C ILE A 17 6.72 -19.00 -7.31
N ILE A 18 5.42 -18.99 -7.01
CA ILE A 18 4.50 -17.89 -7.39
C ILE A 18 4.94 -16.59 -6.71
N TRP A 19 5.23 -16.62 -5.41
CA TRP A 19 5.70 -15.46 -4.66
C TRP A 19 7.04 -14.90 -5.17
N LEU A 20 7.96 -15.78 -5.59
CA LEU A 20 9.23 -15.38 -6.20
C LEU A 20 9.06 -14.81 -7.61
N GLN A 21 8.06 -15.28 -8.37
CA GLN A 21 7.73 -14.73 -9.69
C GLN A 21 7.08 -13.35 -9.57
N GLU A 22 6.10 -13.17 -8.70
CA GLU A 22 5.45 -11.87 -8.44
C GLU A 22 6.46 -10.81 -7.99
N ARG A 23 7.42 -11.18 -7.11
CA ARG A 23 8.51 -10.26 -6.71
C ARG A 23 9.40 -9.84 -7.85
N LYS A 24 9.72 -10.72 -8.80
CA LYS A 24 10.56 -10.39 -9.96
C LYS A 24 9.88 -9.45 -10.93
N GLU A 25 8.57 -9.54 -11.09
CA GLU A 25 7.81 -8.62 -11.94
C GLU A 25 7.77 -7.21 -11.34
N ASP A 26 7.72 -7.08 -10.02
CA ASP A 26 7.70 -5.78 -9.33
C ASP A 26 9.10 -5.13 -9.18
N GLU A 27 10.19 -5.92 -9.15
CA GLU A 27 11.57 -5.40 -8.98
C GLU A 27 12.04 -4.45 -10.09
N GLY A 28 11.40 -4.49 -11.27
CA GLY A 28 11.72 -3.62 -12.40
C GLY A 28 10.75 -2.45 -12.62
N MET A 29 9.69 -2.34 -11.81
CA MET A 29 8.69 -1.29 -11.97
C MET A 29 9.19 0.05 -11.47
N THR A 30 8.99 1.09 -12.28
CA THR A 30 9.15 2.48 -11.85
C THR A 30 8.11 2.87 -10.81
N ILE A 31 8.36 3.93 -10.07
CA ILE A 31 7.38 4.41 -9.06
C ILE A 31 6.06 4.85 -9.71
N SER A 32 6.09 5.34 -10.94
CA SER A 32 4.90 5.70 -11.71
C SER A 32 4.06 4.47 -12.05
N GLU A 33 4.68 3.39 -12.52
CA GLU A 33 4.00 2.13 -12.81
C GLU A 33 3.39 1.50 -11.54
N ARG A 34 4.08 1.61 -10.41
CA ARG A 34 3.54 1.19 -9.11
C ARG A 34 2.32 2.01 -8.70
N ALA A 35 2.34 3.31 -8.95
CA ALA A 35 1.20 4.18 -8.68
C ALA A 35 0.00 3.81 -9.57
N ASP A 36 0.23 3.49 -10.83
CA ASP A 36 -0.81 2.98 -11.75
C ASP A 36 -1.34 1.62 -11.29
N LYS A 37 -0.47 0.69 -10.90
CA LYS A 37 -0.84 -0.60 -10.31
C LYS A 37 -1.73 -0.42 -9.08
N ALA A 38 -1.37 0.48 -8.17
CA ALA A 38 -2.16 0.76 -6.98
C ALA A 38 -3.56 1.28 -7.31
N VAL A 39 -3.68 2.19 -8.29
CA VAL A 39 -4.98 2.68 -8.76
C VAL A 39 -5.81 1.55 -9.36
N GLN A 40 -5.23 0.70 -10.20
CA GLN A 40 -5.92 -0.45 -10.79
C GLN A 40 -6.41 -1.43 -9.72
N LEU A 41 -5.58 -1.77 -8.75
CA LEU A 41 -5.95 -2.63 -7.61
C LEU A 41 -7.13 -2.04 -6.82
N LYS A 42 -7.11 -0.72 -6.58
CA LYS A 42 -8.18 0.00 -5.88
C LYS A 42 -9.48 0.02 -6.66
N MET A 43 -9.42 0.29 -7.96
CA MET A 43 -10.62 0.50 -8.78
C MET A 43 -11.24 -0.80 -9.29
N PHE A 44 -10.43 -1.79 -9.61
CA PHE A 44 -10.86 -3.00 -10.30
C PHE A 44 -10.43 -4.31 -9.62
N GLY A 45 -9.41 -4.26 -8.76
CA GLY A 45 -8.84 -5.46 -8.13
C GLY A 45 -9.52 -5.89 -6.82
N GLY A 46 -10.51 -5.13 -6.32
CA GLY A 46 -11.19 -5.43 -5.06
C GLY A 46 -10.35 -5.10 -3.81
N TYR A 47 -9.29 -4.32 -3.95
CA TYR A 47 -8.47 -3.85 -2.83
C TYR A 47 -9.03 -2.57 -2.22
N ASN A 48 -8.93 -2.42 -0.91
CA ASN A 48 -9.18 -1.13 -0.28
C ASN A 48 -7.98 -0.17 -0.44
N CYS A 49 -8.11 1.10 -0.02
CA CYS A 49 -7.08 2.11 -0.26
C CYS A 49 -5.73 1.78 0.38
N SER A 50 -5.69 1.25 1.60
CA SER A 50 -4.43 0.86 2.24
C SER A 50 -3.85 -0.42 1.66
N GLN A 51 -4.69 -1.40 1.33
CA GLN A 51 -4.28 -2.64 0.67
C GLN A 51 -3.67 -2.37 -0.71
N ALA A 52 -4.27 -1.49 -1.51
CA ALA A 52 -3.79 -1.17 -2.85
C ALA A 52 -2.37 -0.55 -2.81
N VAL A 53 -2.12 0.37 -1.88
CA VAL A 53 -0.79 0.98 -1.71
C VAL A 53 0.23 -0.05 -1.22
N THR A 54 -0.10 -0.83 -0.20
CA THR A 54 0.83 -1.83 0.33
C THR A 54 1.14 -2.94 -0.66
N ALA A 55 0.16 -3.37 -1.47
CA ALA A 55 0.36 -4.38 -2.51
C ALA A 55 1.23 -3.85 -3.66
N ALA A 56 1.02 -2.61 -4.11
CA ALA A 56 1.84 -2.01 -5.17
C ALA A 56 3.31 -1.78 -4.76
N LEU A 57 3.59 -1.79 -3.47
CA LEU A 57 4.93 -1.62 -2.88
C LEU A 57 5.41 -2.89 -2.14
N ALA A 58 4.83 -4.04 -2.42
CA ALA A 58 5.08 -5.28 -1.67
C ALA A 58 6.56 -5.72 -1.70
N ASP A 59 7.23 -5.55 -2.82
CA ASP A 59 8.65 -5.86 -3.01
C ASP A 59 9.57 -5.05 -2.07
N GLN A 60 9.12 -3.88 -1.61
CA GLN A 60 9.87 -3.04 -0.67
C GLN A 60 9.80 -3.53 0.78
N THR A 61 8.94 -4.51 1.09
CA THR A 61 8.62 -4.86 2.48
C THR A 61 9.24 -6.17 2.96
N GLY A 62 9.63 -7.06 2.05
CA GLY A 62 10.02 -8.43 2.38
C GLY A 62 8.84 -9.36 2.79
N LEU A 63 7.61 -8.85 2.82
CA LEU A 63 6.40 -9.61 3.12
C LEU A 63 5.65 -10.00 1.84
N SER A 64 4.89 -11.10 1.88
CA SER A 64 4.00 -11.47 0.78
C SER A 64 2.83 -10.48 0.66
N GLU A 65 2.31 -10.32 -0.56
CA GLU A 65 1.14 -9.48 -0.82
C GLU A 65 -0.07 -9.89 0.03
N GLU A 66 -0.31 -11.20 0.19
CA GLU A 66 -1.37 -11.73 1.04
C GLU A 66 -1.24 -11.25 2.50
N LYS A 67 -0.02 -11.28 3.05
CA LYS A 67 0.25 -10.81 4.41
C LYS A 67 0.00 -9.30 4.54
N LEU A 68 0.47 -8.53 3.58
CA LEU A 68 0.24 -7.09 3.52
C LEU A 68 -1.24 -6.76 3.39
N LYS A 69 -1.97 -7.48 2.53
CA LYS A 69 -3.42 -7.34 2.36
C LYS A 69 -4.17 -7.59 3.68
N SER A 70 -3.76 -8.60 4.44
CA SER A 70 -4.35 -8.91 5.74
C SER A 70 -4.08 -7.83 6.78
N VAL A 71 -2.83 -7.38 6.91
CA VAL A 71 -2.44 -6.34 7.87
C VAL A 71 -3.08 -4.99 7.54
N ALA A 72 -3.20 -4.65 6.26
CA ALA A 72 -3.76 -3.37 5.81
C ALA A 72 -5.30 -3.32 5.81
N ALA A 73 -5.99 -4.44 6.00
CA ALA A 73 -7.44 -4.56 5.81
C ALA A 73 -8.27 -3.57 6.63
N GLY A 74 -7.89 -3.30 7.88
CA GLY A 74 -8.63 -2.45 8.81
C GLY A 74 -8.45 -0.95 8.62
N PHE A 75 -7.52 -0.50 7.79
CA PHE A 75 -7.18 0.92 7.63
C PHE A 75 -7.93 1.62 6.49
N CYS A 76 -8.99 1.01 5.98
CA CYS A 76 -9.83 1.57 4.94
C CYS A 76 -10.82 2.60 5.50
N ALA A 77 -11.19 3.56 4.65
CA ALA A 77 -12.23 4.57 4.96
C ALA A 77 -12.02 5.25 6.32
N GLY A 78 -10.77 5.66 6.61
CA GLY A 78 -10.45 6.28 7.89
C GLY A 78 -10.84 5.40 9.07
N MET A 79 -10.44 4.11 9.04
CA MET A 79 -10.79 3.06 9.99
C MET A 79 -12.30 2.80 10.11
N GLY A 80 -13.00 2.88 8.96
CA GLY A 80 -14.40 2.51 8.81
C GLY A 80 -15.42 3.62 9.08
N ASN A 81 -15.04 4.72 9.72
CA ASN A 81 -15.94 5.81 10.08
C ASN A 81 -15.56 7.19 9.52
N LEU A 82 -14.56 7.25 8.65
CA LEU A 82 -14.00 8.45 8.00
C LEU A 82 -13.25 9.41 8.94
N GLU A 83 -13.19 9.15 10.23
CA GLU A 83 -12.61 10.07 11.23
C GLU A 83 -11.08 10.00 11.30
N ALA A 84 -10.49 8.86 10.92
CA ALA A 84 -9.06 8.68 10.98
C ALA A 84 -8.35 9.13 9.69
N THR A 85 -7.03 9.05 9.72
CA THR A 85 -6.14 9.31 8.57
C THR A 85 -6.52 8.45 7.36
N CYS A 86 -6.31 8.98 6.16
CA CYS A 86 -6.54 8.28 4.90
C CYS A 86 -5.76 6.95 4.86
N GLY A 87 -6.45 5.86 4.50
CA GLY A 87 -5.84 4.54 4.43
C GLY A 87 -4.70 4.44 3.40
N ALA A 88 -4.75 5.20 2.32
CA ALA A 88 -3.65 5.25 1.35
C ALA A 88 -2.38 5.83 1.97
N LEU A 89 -2.50 6.93 2.72
CA LEU A 89 -1.40 7.53 3.47
C LEU A 89 -0.84 6.55 4.52
N ILE A 90 -1.72 5.88 5.28
CA ILE A 90 -1.30 4.85 6.25
C ILE A 90 -0.55 3.73 5.56
N GLY A 91 -1.01 3.25 4.40
CA GLY A 91 -0.34 2.20 3.62
C GLY A 91 1.10 2.58 3.25
N ALA A 92 1.34 3.79 2.77
CA ALA A 92 2.68 4.29 2.46
C ALA A 92 3.59 4.34 3.71
N VAL A 93 3.06 4.80 4.84
CA VAL A 93 3.81 4.84 6.12
C VAL A 93 4.12 3.43 6.64
N MET A 94 3.19 2.47 6.49
CA MET A 94 3.43 1.05 6.83
C MET A 94 4.59 0.48 6.03
N VAL A 95 4.62 0.70 4.72
CA VAL A 95 5.73 0.23 3.86
C VAL A 95 7.05 0.90 4.24
N ALA A 96 7.04 2.20 4.53
CA ALA A 96 8.23 2.90 5.01
C ALA A 96 8.76 2.29 6.32
N GLY A 97 7.89 1.94 7.25
CA GLY A 97 8.24 1.27 8.49
C GLY A 97 8.88 -0.10 8.29
N LEU A 98 8.31 -0.90 7.39
CA LEU A 98 8.85 -2.22 7.03
C LEU A 98 10.21 -2.09 6.34
N LYS A 99 10.34 -1.18 5.37
CA LYS A 99 11.59 -0.93 4.64
C LYS A 99 12.74 -0.48 5.54
N THR A 100 12.45 0.31 6.55
CA THR A 100 13.45 0.86 7.47
C THR A 100 13.65 0.03 8.73
N GLU A 101 12.94 -1.08 8.87
CA GLU A 101 12.93 -1.89 10.10
C GLU A 101 12.64 -1.04 11.36
N GLY A 102 11.77 -0.05 11.23
CA GLY A 102 11.42 0.89 12.29
C GLY A 102 12.41 2.02 12.54
N LYS A 103 13.58 2.01 11.90
CA LYS A 103 14.64 3.01 12.13
C LYS A 103 14.34 4.32 11.40
N GLY A 104 14.18 5.41 12.14
CA GLY A 104 13.87 6.72 11.56
C GLY A 104 12.47 6.86 10.95
N THR A 105 11.62 5.85 11.07
CA THR A 105 10.28 5.81 10.46
C THR A 105 9.40 7.00 10.84
N LEU A 106 9.50 7.50 12.07
CA LEU A 106 8.70 8.64 12.51
C LEU A 106 9.00 9.92 11.71
N GLN A 107 10.27 10.16 11.36
CA GLN A 107 10.64 11.30 10.52
C GLN A 107 10.11 11.12 9.09
N MET A 108 10.22 9.92 8.54
CA MET A 108 9.66 9.59 7.21
C MET A 108 8.15 9.74 7.20
N ALA A 109 7.46 9.24 8.22
CA ALA A 109 6.02 9.37 8.35
C ALA A 109 5.56 10.84 8.36
N ARG A 110 6.29 11.73 9.04
CA ARG A 110 6.03 13.18 9.00
C ARG A 110 6.18 13.75 7.60
N ARG A 111 7.28 13.44 6.91
CA ARG A 111 7.53 13.90 5.54
C ARG A 111 6.46 13.40 4.56
N ILE A 112 6.11 12.11 4.65
CA ILE A 112 5.05 11.52 3.82
C ILE A 112 3.71 12.22 4.09
N GLN A 113 3.37 12.46 5.36
CA GLN A 113 2.13 13.12 5.75
C GLN A 113 2.07 14.59 5.29
N GLU A 114 3.17 15.34 5.39
CA GLU A 114 3.27 16.72 4.94
C GLU A 114 3.10 16.80 3.42
N ALA A 115 3.86 16.02 2.65
CA ALA A 115 3.73 15.96 1.19
C ALA A 115 2.32 15.50 0.74
N PHE A 116 1.72 14.55 1.45
CA PHE A 116 0.36 14.11 1.15
C PHE A 116 -0.67 15.22 1.39
N ARG A 117 -0.54 15.99 2.49
CA ARG A 117 -1.40 17.13 2.77
C ARG A 117 -1.27 18.21 1.70
N GLU A 118 -0.06 18.51 1.26
CA GLU A 118 0.19 19.49 0.20
C GLU A 118 -0.45 19.08 -1.12
N ARG A 119 -0.37 17.81 -1.52
CA ARG A 119 -0.93 17.32 -2.80
C ARG A 119 -2.43 17.07 -2.77
N CYS A 120 -2.94 16.51 -1.67
CA CYS A 120 -4.33 16.08 -1.56
C CYS A 120 -5.22 17.09 -0.80
N GLY A 121 -4.65 18.12 -0.18
CA GLY A 121 -5.36 19.16 0.56
C GLY A 121 -5.70 18.80 2.02
N ALA A 122 -5.71 17.53 2.38
CA ALA A 122 -6.01 17.05 3.73
C ALA A 122 -5.36 15.68 4.00
N ILE A 123 -5.46 15.20 5.25
CA ILE A 123 -4.98 13.87 5.64
C ILE A 123 -6.10 12.99 6.20
N LYS A 124 -7.17 13.56 6.75
CA LYS A 124 -8.32 12.80 7.25
C LYS A 124 -9.21 12.35 6.11
N CYS A 125 -9.71 11.13 6.19
CA CYS A 125 -10.55 10.55 5.16
C CYS A 125 -11.82 11.37 4.93
N ARG A 126 -12.47 11.89 5.99
CA ARG A 126 -13.63 12.76 5.91
C ARG A 126 -13.35 14.01 5.09
N ASP A 127 -12.26 14.72 5.40
CA ASP A 127 -11.94 16.00 4.77
C ASP A 127 -11.63 15.81 3.28
N LEU A 128 -10.90 14.74 2.91
CA LEU A 128 -10.62 14.37 1.53
C LEU A 128 -11.88 14.06 0.71
N LYS A 129 -12.94 13.57 1.37
CA LYS A 129 -14.23 13.24 0.75
C LYS A 129 -15.23 14.39 0.80
N THR A 130 -14.87 15.52 1.40
CA THR A 130 -15.73 16.72 1.38
C THR A 130 -15.94 17.17 -0.05
N MET A 131 -17.23 17.32 -0.43
CA MET A 131 -17.61 17.70 -1.78
C MET A 131 -17.45 19.20 -1.97
N THR A 132 -16.71 19.59 -2.99
CA THR A 132 -16.56 20.98 -3.44
C THR A 132 -16.82 21.02 -4.94
N ASP A 133 -17.77 21.81 -5.38
CA ASP A 133 -18.19 21.92 -6.79
C ASP A 133 -18.53 20.57 -7.46
N GLY A 134 -19.18 19.68 -6.70
CA GLY A 134 -19.62 18.37 -7.19
C GLY A 134 -18.53 17.29 -7.24
N LYS A 135 -17.33 17.58 -6.73
CA LYS A 135 -16.20 16.63 -6.66
C LYS A 135 -15.64 16.57 -5.25
N PRO A 136 -15.11 15.40 -4.80
CA PRO A 136 -14.39 15.34 -3.55
C PRO A 136 -13.09 16.14 -3.64
N LEU A 137 -12.62 16.66 -2.50
CA LEU A 137 -11.36 17.41 -2.41
C LEU A 137 -10.19 16.61 -3.01
N CYS A 138 -10.10 15.32 -2.70
CA CYS A 138 -9.20 14.38 -3.35
C CYS A 138 -9.90 13.01 -3.50
N PRO A 139 -10.18 12.55 -4.73
CA PRO A 139 -10.76 11.23 -4.99
C PRO A 139 -9.87 10.11 -4.44
N CYS A 140 -10.48 8.95 -4.09
CA CYS A 140 -9.72 7.84 -3.50
C CYS A 140 -8.61 7.31 -4.41
N GLU A 141 -8.83 7.25 -5.71
CA GLU A 141 -7.84 6.87 -6.72
C GLU A 141 -6.65 7.83 -6.74
N GLU A 142 -6.89 9.13 -6.62
CA GLU A 142 -5.82 10.13 -6.52
C GLU A 142 -5.08 10.06 -5.19
N CYS A 143 -5.79 9.79 -4.08
CA CYS A 143 -5.15 9.55 -2.79
C CYS A 143 -4.19 8.35 -2.85
N VAL A 144 -4.62 7.26 -3.50
CA VAL A 144 -3.81 6.04 -3.67
C VAL A 144 -2.59 6.31 -4.56
N ARG A 145 -2.78 6.97 -5.71
CA ARG A 145 -1.71 7.38 -6.62
C ARG A 145 -0.66 8.23 -5.91
N ASN A 146 -1.11 9.32 -5.28
CA ASN A 146 -0.23 10.25 -4.60
C ASN A 146 0.52 9.60 -3.42
N ALA A 147 -0.09 8.68 -2.68
CA ALA A 147 0.57 7.98 -1.60
C ALA A 147 1.78 7.16 -2.09
N VAL A 148 1.66 6.47 -3.24
CA VAL A 148 2.74 5.71 -3.85
C VAL A 148 3.84 6.62 -4.39
N LEU A 149 3.48 7.67 -5.13
CA LEU A 149 4.44 8.63 -5.68
C LEU A 149 5.24 9.32 -4.57
N ILE A 150 4.59 9.80 -3.52
CA ILE A 150 5.22 10.44 -2.36
C ILE A 150 6.16 9.46 -1.65
N TYR A 151 5.74 8.21 -1.48
CA TYR A 151 6.61 7.18 -0.93
C TYR A 151 7.91 7.06 -1.75
N GLY A 152 7.78 6.96 -3.08
CA GLY A 152 8.93 6.86 -3.98
C GLY A 152 9.88 8.05 -3.85
N GLU A 153 9.37 9.26 -3.85
CA GLU A 153 10.17 10.48 -3.70
C GLU A 153 10.93 10.54 -2.37
N ILE A 154 10.28 10.15 -1.27
CA ILE A 154 10.88 10.20 0.06
C ILE A 154 11.88 9.06 0.27
N MET A 155 11.63 7.91 -0.34
CA MET A 155 12.50 6.72 -0.24
C MET A 155 13.55 6.65 -1.36
N ASN A 156 13.60 7.65 -2.27
CA ASN A 156 14.49 7.73 -3.43
C ASN A 156 14.38 6.49 -4.34
N LEU A 157 13.15 6.08 -4.66
CA LEU A 157 12.84 5.08 -5.68
C LEU A 157 12.58 5.80 -7.01
N GLU A 158 13.22 5.33 -8.09
CA GLU A 158 13.03 5.82 -9.45
C GLU A 158 11.85 5.15 -10.18
#